data_014be68db286fa4337f30ccca4391335
#
_entry.id   014be68db286fa4337f30ccca4391335
#
_cell.length_a   1.000
_cell.length_b   1.000
_cell.length_c   1.000
_cell.angle_alpha   90.00
_cell.angle_beta   90.00
_cell.angle_gamma   90.00
#
_symmetry.space_group_name_H-M   'P 1'
#
loop_
_entity.id
_entity.type
_entity.pdbx_description
1 polymer ?
#
loop_
_entity_poly.entity_id
_entity_poly.type
_entity_poly.pdbx_seq_one_letter_code
_entity_poly.pdbx_strand_id
1 'polypeptide(L)'
;MLDRSIFCFPSWTKKAVSFTIDDGNLRLDKRFIETVKPGGITGSFNLCGTSKMGNLTPEEYREFYSGFEVTNHVSYHPKVILPTDEYVLSDETIDFEKSDRTKIYNTGIDGLYYKAFTTWWGCVATTDAYIKCIDQGKKELEEVFGEGSVVGFVWPYRRQDDARLQQYIKDAGYASIRRTGYGGFELPRDRMDWCYNANHTNLNDRAAAFDALPDDGELKWFCFGVHSHDFENNNCWDVLETFVANYGNRPNDFWYATVRDIFEYEDAVNAAEITDTAIVNNSDKTLYAKVGEEKISIPAKSTYAI
;
A
#
# COMPACT_ATOMS: atom_id res chain seq x y z
N MET A 1 22.66 -19.55 -21.76
CA MET A 1 22.58 -19.55 -20.26
C MET A 1 21.28 -18.88 -19.89
N LEU A 2 20.43 -19.55 -19.12
CA LEU A 2 19.18 -18.95 -18.61
C LEU A 2 19.54 -17.88 -17.58
N ASP A 3 18.73 -16.82 -17.49
CA ASP A 3 18.83 -15.77 -16.51
C ASP A 3 17.45 -15.52 -15.84
N ARG A 4 17.32 -14.50 -15.01
CA ARG A 4 16.09 -14.23 -14.27
C ARG A 4 14.93 -13.78 -15.14
N SER A 5 15.17 -13.43 -16.40
CA SER A 5 14.14 -13.04 -17.37
C SER A 5 13.16 -14.19 -17.71
N ILE A 6 13.51 -15.44 -17.34
CA ILE A 6 12.60 -16.59 -17.51
C ILE A 6 11.43 -16.55 -16.52
N PHE A 7 11.59 -15.94 -15.33
CA PHE A 7 10.54 -15.94 -14.32
C PHE A 7 9.33 -15.07 -14.73
N CYS A 8 8.18 -15.56 -14.38
CA CYS A 8 6.88 -14.90 -14.55
C CYS A 8 6.18 -14.79 -13.20
N PHE A 9 5.20 -13.92 -13.08
CA PHE A 9 4.20 -14.02 -12.03
C PHE A 9 3.30 -15.25 -12.18
N PRO A 10 2.48 -15.61 -11.17
CA PRO A 10 1.43 -16.61 -11.31
C PRO A 10 0.65 -16.45 -12.61
N SER A 11 0.15 -17.56 -13.17
CA SER A 11 -0.45 -17.65 -14.51
C SER A 11 0.51 -17.36 -15.67
N TRP A 12 1.84 -17.38 -15.44
CA TRP A 12 2.90 -17.12 -16.43
C TRP A 12 2.81 -15.76 -17.12
N THR A 13 2.25 -14.77 -16.43
CA THR A 13 2.22 -13.38 -16.90
C THR A 13 3.45 -12.60 -16.42
N LYS A 14 3.84 -11.57 -17.19
CA LYS A 14 4.91 -10.63 -16.79
C LYS A 14 4.38 -9.39 -16.08
N LYS A 15 3.07 -9.27 -15.98
CA LYS A 15 2.40 -8.06 -15.50
C LYS A 15 1.57 -8.37 -14.27
N ALA A 16 1.73 -7.57 -13.22
CA ALA A 16 0.87 -7.62 -12.04
C ALA A 16 0.12 -6.30 -11.85
N VAL A 17 -1.07 -6.38 -11.26
CA VAL A 17 -1.93 -5.24 -10.97
C VAL A 17 -2.33 -5.26 -9.50
N SER A 18 -2.22 -4.11 -8.84
CA SER A 18 -2.70 -3.89 -7.48
C SER A 18 -3.18 -2.46 -7.26
N PHE A 19 -3.74 -2.22 -6.10
CA PHE A 19 -4.02 -0.88 -5.60
C PHE A 19 -3.47 -0.67 -4.18
N THR A 20 -3.41 0.59 -3.76
CA THR A 20 -3.05 0.99 -2.40
C THR A 20 -3.93 2.18 -1.99
N ILE A 21 -4.89 1.95 -1.07
CA ILE A 21 -5.94 2.92 -0.68
C ILE A 21 -5.68 3.42 0.73
N ASP A 22 -5.63 4.74 0.90
CA ASP A 22 -5.30 5.39 2.16
C ASP A 22 -6.53 5.73 3.01
N ASP A 23 -6.29 5.93 4.32
CA ASP A 23 -7.15 6.49 5.37
C ASP A 23 -8.18 5.56 6.00
N GLY A 24 -8.77 4.61 5.30
CA GLY A 24 -9.80 3.74 5.87
C GLY A 24 -11.18 4.42 6.02
N ASN A 25 -11.76 4.93 4.95
CA ASN A 25 -13.12 5.49 4.95
C ASN A 25 -14.15 4.41 4.68
N LEU A 26 -14.71 3.78 5.71
CA LEU A 26 -15.62 2.64 5.59
C LEU A 26 -16.72 2.78 4.54
N ARG A 27 -17.41 3.94 4.51
CA ARG A 27 -18.52 4.15 3.55
C ARG A 27 -18.02 4.13 2.10
N LEU A 28 -16.91 4.76 1.84
CA LEU A 28 -16.36 4.90 0.49
C LEU A 28 -15.49 3.70 0.11
N ASP A 29 -14.80 3.10 1.08
CA ASP A 29 -14.07 1.84 0.89
C ASP A 29 -15.03 0.71 0.54
N LYS A 30 -16.25 0.69 1.12
CA LYS A 30 -17.29 -0.26 0.73
C LYS A 30 -17.61 -0.16 -0.75
N ARG A 31 -17.89 1.06 -1.25
CA ARG A 31 -18.16 1.29 -2.68
C ARG A 31 -16.96 0.91 -3.55
N PHE A 32 -15.75 1.25 -3.10
CA PHE A 32 -14.52 0.88 -3.80
C PHE A 32 -14.38 -0.65 -3.93
N ILE A 33 -14.55 -1.37 -2.81
CA ILE A 33 -14.50 -2.84 -2.77
C ILE A 33 -15.57 -3.46 -3.67
N GLU A 34 -16.81 -2.99 -3.58
CA GLU A 34 -17.92 -3.44 -4.42
C GLU A 34 -17.65 -3.22 -5.92
N THR A 35 -16.86 -2.19 -6.28
CA THR A 35 -16.47 -1.90 -7.66
C THR A 35 -15.34 -2.79 -8.14
N VAL A 36 -14.27 -2.99 -7.34
CA VAL A 36 -13.06 -3.71 -7.80
C VAL A 36 -13.17 -5.23 -7.67
N LYS A 37 -13.90 -5.73 -6.67
CA LYS A 37 -14.01 -7.16 -6.37
C LYS A 37 -14.59 -8.00 -7.52
N PRO A 38 -15.63 -7.55 -8.25
CA PRO A 38 -16.13 -8.29 -9.41
C PRO A 38 -15.11 -8.46 -10.54
N GLY A 39 -14.14 -7.53 -10.64
CA GLY A 39 -13.01 -7.60 -11.58
C GLY A 39 -11.87 -8.51 -11.13
N GLY A 40 -11.95 -9.11 -9.93
CA GLY A 40 -10.88 -9.91 -9.33
C GLY A 40 -9.66 -9.07 -8.91
N ILE A 41 -9.77 -7.74 -8.91
CA ILE A 41 -8.67 -6.83 -8.57
C ILE A 41 -8.53 -6.78 -7.05
N THR A 42 -7.31 -6.95 -6.55
CA THR A 42 -6.95 -6.86 -5.14
C THR A 42 -5.81 -5.87 -4.90
N GLY A 43 -5.54 -5.57 -3.63
CA GLY A 43 -4.48 -4.63 -3.23
C GLY A 43 -4.48 -4.43 -1.73
N SER A 44 -4.02 -3.25 -1.30
CA SER A 44 -3.76 -2.94 0.10
C SER A 44 -4.58 -1.75 0.57
N PHE A 45 -5.18 -1.86 1.75
CA PHE A 45 -5.80 -0.75 2.48
C PHE A 45 -4.84 -0.28 3.58
N ASN A 46 -4.53 1.00 3.57
CA ASN A 46 -3.58 1.63 4.48
C ASN A 46 -4.39 2.35 5.58
N LEU A 47 -4.49 1.72 6.75
CA LEU A 47 -5.44 2.11 7.78
C LEU A 47 -4.78 2.91 8.90
N CYS A 48 -5.47 3.93 9.38
CA CYS A 48 -5.03 4.78 10.50
C CYS A 48 -5.39 4.13 11.86
N GLY A 49 -4.85 2.93 12.13
CA GLY A 49 -5.24 2.13 13.28
C GLY A 49 -6.73 1.76 13.23
N THR A 50 -7.35 1.68 14.40
CA THR A 50 -8.79 1.41 14.54
C THR A 50 -9.64 2.68 14.66
N SER A 51 -9.04 3.87 14.56
CA SER A 51 -9.73 5.16 14.73
C SER A 51 -10.86 5.42 13.73
N LYS A 52 -10.83 4.71 12.59
CA LYS A 52 -11.85 4.78 11.53
C LYS A 52 -12.82 3.59 11.53
N MET A 53 -12.70 2.68 12.49
CA MET A 53 -13.56 1.49 12.61
C MET A 53 -15.03 1.82 12.84
N GLY A 54 -15.34 3.04 13.32
CA GLY A 54 -16.70 3.47 13.59
C GLY A 54 -17.36 2.63 14.66
N ASN A 55 -18.55 2.08 14.36
CA ASN A 55 -19.30 1.22 15.27
C ASN A 55 -19.11 -0.28 14.98
N LEU A 56 -18.19 -0.66 14.09
CA LEU A 56 -17.93 -2.07 13.80
C LEU A 56 -17.19 -2.72 14.97
N THR A 57 -17.50 -3.98 15.23
CA THR A 57 -16.69 -4.83 16.09
C THR A 57 -15.36 -5.16 15.38
N PRO A 58 -14.32 -5.61 16.12
CA PRO A 58 -13.07 -6.09 15.49
C PRO A 58 -13.30 -7.19 14.45
N GLU A 59 -14.24 -8.10 14.69
CA GLU A 59 -14.60 -9.18 13.76
C GLU A 59 -15.23 -8.63 12.47
N GLU A 60 -16.18 -7.69 12.59
CA GLU A 60 -16.81 -7.03 11.44
C GLU A 60 -15.82 -6.20 10.65
N TYR A 61 -14.87 -5.53 11.32
CA TYR A 61 -13.83 -4.74 10.67
C TYR A 61 -12.84 -5.63 9.90
N ARG A 62 -12.47 -6.78 10.48
CA ARG A 62 -11.65 -7.80 9.81
C ARG A 62 -12.36 -8.37 8.58
N GLU A 63 -13.63 -8.72 8.71
CA GLU A 63 -14.43 -9.25 7.60
C GLU A 63 -14.58 -8.21 6.47
N PHE A 64 -14.76 -6.94 6.83
CA PHE A 64 -14.89 -5.84 5.87
C PHE A 64 -13.71 -5.75 4.90
N TYR A 65 -12.48 -5.92 5.40
CA TYR A 65 -11.26 -5.89 4.57
C TYR A 65 -10.75 -7.29 4.19
N SER A 66 -11.56 -8.32 4.38
CA SER A 66 -11.17 -9.71 4.05
C SER A 66 -10.83 -9.88 2.57
N GLY A 67 -9.69 -10.51 2.29
CA GLY A 67 -9.17 -10.70 0.93
C GLY A 67 -8.28 -9.57 0.43
N PHE A 68 -8.02 -8.56 1.26
CA PHE A 68 -7.08 -7.46 1.00
C PHE A 68 -5.96 -7.44 2.03
N GLU A 69 -4.83 -6.86 1.65
CA GLU A 69 -3.79 -6.55 2.62
C GLU A 69 -4.18 -5.33 3.45
N VAL A 70 -3.82 -5.33 4.73
CA VAL A 70 -3.91 -4.15 5.59
C VAL A 70 -2.51 -3.71 5.97
N THR A 71 -2.22 -2.41 5.82
CA THR A 71 -0.94 -1.79 6.19
C THR A 71 -1.13 -0.65 7.18
N ASN A 72 -0.06 -0.27 7.87
CA ASN A 72 -0.11 0.82 8.85
C ASN A 72 0.03 2.19 8.18
N HIS A 73 -0.97 3.03 8.38
CA HIS A 73 -0.99 4.44 7.94
C HIS A 73 -1.02 5.43 9.10
N VAL A 74 -0.46 5.03 10.23
CA VAL A 74 -0.29 5.79 11.47
C VAL A 74 -1.61 6.20 12.15
N SER A 75 -1.83 5.79 13.39
CA SER A 75 -2.98 6.25 14.18
C SER A 75 -3.03 7.79 14.24
N TYR A 76 -4.24 8.34 14.15
CA TYR A 76 -4.51 9.78 14.11
C TYR A 76 -4.01 10.52 12.87
N HIS A 77 -3.30 9.87 11.94
CA HIS A 77 -2.81 10.45 10.70
C HIS A 77 -2.10 11.81 10.89
N PRO A 78 -1.09 11.91 11.77
CA PRO A 78 -0.49 13.20 12.08
C PRO A 78 0.53 13.64 11.02
N LYS A 79 0.80 14.95 10.96
CA LYS A 79 1.99 15.53 10.32
C LYS A 79 3.01 15.82 11.41
N VAL A 80 4.30 15.56 11.18
CA VAL A 80 5.35 15.89 12.15
C VAL A 80 5.52 17.41 12.28
N ILE A 81 5.72 17.88 13.50
CA ILE A 81 6.13 19.25 13.80
C ILE A 81 7.65 19.34 13.60
N LEU A 82 8.08 20.15 12.64
CA LEU A 82 9.50 20.39 12.41
C LEU A 82 10.01 21.52 13.35
N PRO A 83 11.32 21.57 13.65
CA PRO A 83 11.89 22.64 14.47
C PRO A 83 11.70 24.05 13.89
N THR A 84 11.44 24.15 12.59
CA THR A 84 11.16 25.39 11.87
C THR A 84 9.69 25.79 11.88
N ASP A 85 8.81 24.91 12.35
CA ASP A 85 7.37 25.18 12.43
C ASP A 85 7.07 26.03 13.66
N GLU A 86 6.35 27.13 13.48
CA GLU A 86 5.88 27.99 14.57
C GLU A 86 4.39 27.72 14.81
N TYR A 87 4.05 27.33 16.03
CA TYR A 87 2.67 27.12 16.46
C TYR A 87 2.41 27.82 17.78
N VAL A 88 1.22 28.39 17.91
CA VAL A 88 0.69 28.92 19.17
C VAL A 88 -0.22 27.86 19.78
N LEU A 89 0.20 27.27 20.89
CA LEU A 89 -0.62 26.34 21.66
C LEU A 89 -1.71 27.12 22.41
N SER A 90 -2.95 26.68 22.30
CA SER A 90 -4.07 27.17 23.08
C SER A 90 -4.28 26.32 24.34
N ASP A 91 -4.55 26.97 25.45
CA ASP A 91 -4.95 26.32 26.70
C ASP A 91 -6.45 25.95 26.73
N GLU A 92 -7.21 26.36 25.71
CA GLU A 92 -8.63 26.07 25.58
C GLU A 92 -8.88 24.67 25.06
N THR A 93 -10.00 24.09 25.44
CA THR A 93 -10.54 22.89 24.79
C THR A 93 -11.03 23.24 23.39
N ILE A 94 -10.68 22.41 22.39
CA ILE A 94 -11.07 22.65 21.00
C ILE A 94 -12.60 22.58 20.82
N ASP A 95 -13.13 23.57 20.09
CA ASP A 95 -14.45 23.55 19.46
C ASP A 95 -14.20 23.64 17.94
N PHE A 96 -14.40 22.55 17.22
CA PHE A 96 -14.08 22.45 15.79
C PHE A 96 -14.80 23.46 14.89
N GLU A 97 -15.88 24.08 15.39
CA GLU A 97 -16.64 25.09 14.65
C GLU A 97 -16.17 26.53 14.96
N LYS A 98 -15.74 26.79 16.20
CA LYS A 98 -15.49 28.15 16.71
C LYS A 98 -14.05 28.46 17.07
N SER A 99 -13.23 27.43 17.29
CA SER A 99 -11.84 27.62 17.72
C SER A 99 -11.00 28.37 16.67
N ASP A 100 -10.05 29.15 17.18
CA ASP A 100 -9.09 29.92 16.36
C ASP A 100 -8.23 28.99 15.52
N ARG A 101 -8.42 29.05 14.21
CA ARG A 101 -7.74 28.17 13.25
C ARG A 101 -6.24 28.45 13.09
N THR A 102 -5.71 29.50 13.70
CA THR A 102 -4.27 29.82 13.70
C THR A 102 -3.50 29.13 14.81
N LYS A 103 -4.22 28.57 15.80
CA LYS A 103 -3.65 27.88 16.96
C LYS A 103 -3.67 26.36 16.78
N ILE A 104 -2.87 25.68 17.63
CA ILE A 104 -2.99 24.24 17.85
C ILE A 104 -3.63 23.97 19.21
N TYR A 105 -4.30 22.83 19.34
CA TYR A 105 -5.08 22.46 20.53
C TYR A 105 -4.67 21.08 21.03
N ASN A 106 -4.60 20.90 22.35
CA ASN A 106 -4.26 19.60 22.93
C ASN A 106 -5.33 18.54 22.59
N THR A 107 -4.87 17.35 22.20
CA THR A 107 -5.75 16.19 21.96
C THR A 107 -6.01 15.40 23.25
N GLY A 108 -5.31 15.69 24.34
CA GLY A 108 -5.21 14.85 25.53
C GLY A 108 -4.08 13.82 25.48
N ILE A 109 -3.39 13.69 24.34
CA ILE A 109 -2.22 12.83 24.16
C ILE A 109 -0.99 13.72 24.10
N ASP A 110 0.02 13.45 24.94
CA ASP A 110 1.23 14.24 25.03
C ASP A 110 1.97 14.32 23.67
N GLY A 111 2.23 15.55 23.24
CA GLY A 111 2.92 15.84 21.97
C GLY A 111 2.07 15.67 20.70
N LEU A 112 0.78 15.35 20.82
CA LEU A 112 -0.18 15.28 19.72
C LEU A 112 -1.21 16.40 19.86
N TYR A 113 -1.42 17.18 18.78
CA TYR A 113 -2.25 18.37 18.80
C TYR A 113 -3.19 18.40 17.60
N TYR A 114 -4.42 18.92 17.79
CA TYR A 114 -5.29 19.32 16.69
C TYR A 114 -4.77 20.58 16.03
N LYS A 115 -4.80 20.61 14.70
CA LYS A 115 -4.45 21.76 13.86
C LYS A 115 -5.47 21.94 12.75
N ALA A 116 -5.86 23.18 12.48
CA ALA A 116 -6.63 23.50 11.28
C ALA A 116 -5.71 23.48 10.03
N PHE A 117 -6.10 22.69 9.05
CA PHE A 117 -5.66 22.79 7.66
C PHE A 117 -6.63 23.71 6.91
N THR A 118 -6.43 23.93 5.63
CA THR A 118 -7.22 24.94 4.87
C THR A 118 -8.73 24.84 5.08
N THR A 119 -9.29 23.62 5.00
CA THR A 119 -10.75 23.39 5.07
C THR A 119 -11.19 22.43 6.17
N TRP A 120 -10.25 21.78 6.86
CA TRP A 120 -10.52 20.71 7.83
C TRP A 120 -9.57 20.78 9.03
N TRP A 121 -9.88 20.01 10.08
CA TRP A 121 -9.03 19.80 11.22
C TRP A 121 -8.33 18.45 11.13
N GLY A 122 -7.04 18.41 11.43
CA GLY A 122 -6.24 17.18 11.49
C GLY A 122 -5.31 17.23 12.68
N CYS A 123 -4.31 16.34 12.69
CA CYS A 123 -3.33 16.27 13.76
C CYS A 123 -1.93 16.67 13.31
N VAL A 124 -1.18 17.27 14.25
CA VAL A 124 0.28 17.44 14.17
C VAL A 124 0.89 16.83 15.43
N ALA A 125 2.11 16.30 15.33
CA ALA A 125 2.76 15.59 16.42
C ALA A 125 4.23 15.96 16.52
N THR A 126 4.75 16.01 17.76
CA THR A 126 6.20 15.94 17.98
C THR A 126 6.73 14.60 17.44
N THR A 127 8.02 14.51 17.16
CA THR A 127 8.63 13.26 16.67
C THR A 127 8.36 12.08 17.62
N ASP A 128 8.45 12.29 18.94
CA ASP A 128 8.17 11.25 19.94
C ASP A 128 6.70 10.78 19.93
N ALA A 129 5.78 11.72 19.82
CA ALA A 129 4.35 11.39 19.72
C ALA A 129 4.02 10.70 18.39
N TYR A 130 4.66 11.12 17.29
CA TYR A 130 4.48 10.47 15.99
C TYR A 130 4.92 9.00 16.03
N ILE A 131 6.09 8.72 16.65
CA ILE A 131 6.58 7.34 16.85
C ILE A 131 5.57 6.52 17.64
N LYS A 132 5.04 7.06 18.75
CA LYS A 132 3.98 6.37 19.51
C LYS A 132 2.73 6.10 18.66
N CYS A 133 2.34 7.02 17.78
CA CYS A 133 1.21 6.81 16.86
C CYS A 133 1.49 5.72 15.81
N ILE A 134 2.74 5.55 15.37
CA ILE A 134 3.14 4.45 14.49
C ILE A 134 2.95 3.11 15.20
N ASP A 135 3.51 2.97 16.40
CA ASP A 135 3.46 1.74 17.19
C ASP A 135 2.02 1.39 17.56
N GLN A 136 1.25 2.40 17.98
CA GLN A 136 -0.15 2.25 18.30
C GLN A 136 -0.94 1.76 17.10
N GLY A 137 -0.74 2.37 15.90
CA GLY A 137 -1.44 1.98 14.68
C GLY A 137 -1.15 0.53 14.30
N LYS A 138 0.12 0.11 14.34
CA LYS A 138 0.49 -1.28 14.09
C LYS A 138 -0.17 -2.22 15.08
N LYS A 139 -0.05 -1.94 16.38
CA LYS A 139 -0.62 -2.76 17.45
C LYS A 139 -2.14 -2.91 17.31
N GLU A 140 -2.87 -1.80 17.15
CA GLU A 140 -4.33 -1.81 16.99
C GLU A 140 -4.77 -2.65 15.78
N LEU A 141 -4.06 -2.55 14.66
CA LEU A 141 -4.36 -3.34 13.47
C LEU A 141 -4.03 -4.81 13.67
N GLU A 142 -2.91 -5.15 14.31
CA GLU A 142 -2.55 -6.54 14.59
C GLU A 142 -3.49 -7.19 15.62
N GLU A 143 -4.04 -6.45 16.57
CA GLU A 143 -5.10 -6.94 17.47
C GLU A 143 -6.38 -7.34 16.69
N VAL A 144 -6.68 -6.66 15.59
CA VAL A 144 -7.84 -6.96 14.73
C VAL A 144 -7.52 -8.04 13.70
N PHE A 145 -6.44 -7.88 12.94
CA PHE A 145 -6.12 -8.69 11.75
C PHE A 145 -5.19 -9.88 12.04
N GLY A 146 -4.61 -9.95 13.23
CA GLY A 146 -3.70 -10.99 13.69
C GLY A 146 -2.26 -10.50 13.84
N GLU A 147 -1.54 -11.06 14.80
CA GLU A 147 -0.13 -10.76 15.05
C GLU A 147 0.72 -11.01 13.80
N GLY A 148 1.62 -10.07 13.47
CA GLY A 148 2.49 -10.14 12.30
C GLY A 148 1.78 -9.95 10.96
N SER A 149 0.48 -9.60 10.93
CA SER A 149 -0.26 -9.36 9.70
C SER A 149 0.11 -8.02 9.03
N VAL A 150 0.55 -7.03 9.82
CA VAL A 150 0.82 -5.65 9.36
C VAL A 150 2.30 -5.50 9.03
N VAL A 151 2.67 -5.83 7.81
CA VAL A 151 4.07 -5.81 7.34
C VAL A 151 4.42 -4.60 6.47
N GLY A 152 3.44 -3.84 5.99
CA GLY A 152 3.62 -2.64 5.19
C GLY A 152 3.41 -1.36 6.01
N PHE A 153 4.13 -0.30 5.64
CA PHE A 153 3.96 1.05 6.18
C PHE A 153 3.74 2.06 5.05
N VAL A 154 2.83 2.99 5.29
CA VAL A 154 2.53 4.08 4.35
C VAL A 154 2.58 5.41 5.07
N TRP A 155 3.36 6.35 4.54
CA TRP A 155 3.50 7.67 5.09
C TRP A 155 2.20 8.47 4.95
N PRO A 156 1.62 9.02 6.05
CA PRO A 156 0.62 10.07 5.99
C PRO A 156 1.13 11.29 5.23
N TYR A 157 0.30 11.88 4.35
CA TYR A 157 0.62 13.02 3.48
C TYR A 157 1.77 12.73 2.50
N ARG A 158 3.00 12.68 3.00
CA ARG A 158 4.25 12.40 2.28
C ARG A 158 5.31 11.90 3.28
N ARG A 159 6.45 11.41 2.78
CA ARG A 159 7.58 11.12 3.66
C ARG A 159 7.91 12.35 4.49
N GLN A 160 7.95 12.19 5.82
CA GLN A 160 8.23 13.27 6.73
C GLN A 160 9.72 13.66 6.70
N ASP A 161 10.01 14.96 6.74
CA ASP A 161 11.37 15.51 6.68
C ASP A 161 12.01 15.55 8.10
N ASP A 162 11.96 14.44 8.83
CA ASP A 162 12.57 14.22 10.13
C ASP A 162 13.46 12.97 10.05
N ALA A 163 14.78 13.16 10.21
CA ALA A 163 15.75 12.07 10.04
C ALA A 163 15.59 10.97 11.10
N ARG A 164 15.24 11.35 12.36
CA ARG A 164 15.02 10.39 13.44
C ARG A 164 13.79 9.52 13.15
N LEU A 165 12.73 10.14 12.68
CA LEU A 165 11.50 9.43 12.30
C LEU A 165 11.74 8.50 11.11
N GLN A 166 12.48 8.96 10.09
CA GLN A 166 12.84 8.11 8.95
C GLN A 166 13.69 6.91 9.36
N GLN A 167 14.63 7.10 10.28
CA GLN A 167 15.44 6.00 10.81
C GLN A 167 14.58 5.02 11.61
N TYR A 168 13.71 5.55 12.48
CA TYR A 168 12.80 4.72 13.28
C TYR A 168 11.96 3.78 12.41
N ILE A 169 11.35 4.29 11.34
CA ILE A 169 10.53 3.47 10.43
C ILE A 169 11.36 2.35 9.76
N LYS A 170 12.61 2.63 9.38
CA LYS A 170 13.50 1.61 8.80
C LYS A 170 13.82 0.51 9.81
N ASP A 171 13.99 0.88 11.08
CA ASP A 171 14.35 -0.05 12.16
C ASP A 171 13.12 -0.78 12.73
N ALA A 172 11.89 -0.31 12.44
CA ALA A 172 10.64 -0.87 12.94
C ALA A 172 10.25 -2.23 12.31
N GLY A 173 11.05 -2.74 11.37
CA GLY A 173 10.88 -4.08 10.80
C GLY A 173 9.73 -4.19 9.79
N TYR A 174 9.28 -3.10 9.18
CA TYR A 174 8.37 -3.17 8.04
C TYR A 174 9.05 -3.77 6.81
N ALA A 175 8.35 -4.61 6.09
CA ALA A 175 8.84 -5.22 4.85
C ALA A 175 8.81 -4.26 3.65
N SER A 176 7.95 -3.23 3.71
CA SER A 176 7.84 -2.20 2.68
C SER A 176 7.37 -0.87 3.25
N ILE A 177 7.88 0.23 2.66
CA ILE A 177 7.50 1.60 3.03
C ILE A 177 7.10 2.37 1.77
N ARG A 178 5.83 2.79 1.70
CA ARG A 178 5.33 3.60 0.60
C ARG A 178 5.30 5.09 0.97
N ARG A 179 5.74 5.91 0.04
CA ARG A 179 5.55 7.37 0.07
C ARG A 179 4.64 7.83 -1.07
N THR A 180 4.12 9.04 -0.98
CA THR A 180 3.44 9.71 -2.08
C THR A 180 4.41 10.03 -3.21
N GLY A 181 4.01 9.82 -4.45
CA GLY A 181 4.79 10.08 -5.64
C GLY A 181 4.44 9.11 -6.76
N TYR A 182 5.11 9.26 -7.91
CA TYR A 182 4.89 8.40 -9.06
C TYR A 182 6.15 7.60 -9.38
N GLY A 183 5.99 6.28 -9.50
CA GLY A 183 7.00 5.34 -9.97
C GLY A 183 6.85 4.98 -11.46
N GLY A 184 7.80 4.23 -11.97
CA GLY A 184 7.70 3.49 -13.23
C GLY A 184 6.84 2.24 -13.08
N PHE A 185 6.88 1.37 -14.09
CA PHE A 185 6.18 0.08 -14.06
C PHE A 185 7.08 -1.09 -13.67
N GLU A 186 8.36 -0.84 -13.49
CA GLU A 186 9.32 -1.80 -12.95
C GLU A 186 9.04 -2.03 -11.45
N LEU A 187 9.40 -3.21 -10.94
CA LEU A 187 9.45 -3.41 -9.50
C LEU A 187 10.40 -2.40 -8.86
N PRO A 188 10.06 -1.81 -7.71
CA PRO A 188 10.87 -0.78 -7.09
C PRO A 188 12.23 -1.35 -6.64
N ARG A 189 13.32 -0.65 -6.96
CA ARG A 189 14.68 -1.04 -6.53
C ARG A 189 14.85 -0.98 -5.01
N ASP A 190 14.11 -0.07 -4.37
CA ASP A 190 14.08 0.09 -2.91
C ASP A 190 12.64 0.01 -2.43
N ARG A 191 12.27 -1.14 -1.86
CA ARG A 191 10.94 -1.34 -1.28
C ARG A 191 10.72 -0.54 0.00
N MET A 192 11.79 0.05 0.56
CA MET A 192 11.70 0.91 1.73
C MET A 192 11.47 2.39 1.36
N ASP A 193 11.35 2.73 0.06
CA ASP A 193 11.05 4.08 -0.43
C ASP A 193 10.31 4.06 -1.78
N TRP A 194 9.29 3.21 -1.92
CA TRP A 194 8.56 3.05 -3.17
C TRP A 194 7.36 4.00 -3.32
N CYS A 195 6.87 4.15 -4.55
CA CYS A 195 5.68 4.94 -4.90
C CYS A 195 4.76 4.13 -5.82
N TYR A 196 3.47 4.46 -5.80
CA TYR A 196 2.53 3.99 -6.82
C TYR A 196 2.83 4.64 -8.18
N ASN A 197 2.19 4.15 -9.26
CA ASN A 197 2.46 4.66 -10.62
C ASN A 197 1.23 5.28 -11.31
N ALA A 198 0.07 5.31 -10.66
CA ALA A 198 -1.14 5.98 -11.11
C ALA A 198 -2.00 6.46 -9.93
N ASN A 199 -2.89 7.42 -10.16
CA ASN A 199 -3.97 7.80 -9.25
C ASN A 199 -5.27 8.06 -10.02
N HIS A 200 -6.34 8.49 -9.33
CA HIS A 200 -7.65 8.73 -9.94
C HIS A 200 -7.63 9.70 -11.15
N THR A 201 -6.66 10.63 -11.21
CA THR A 201 -6.60 11.63 -12.31
C THR A 201 -6.03 11.09 -13.62
N ASN A 202 -5.29 9.97 -13.56
CA ASN A 202 -4.60 9.40 -14.72
C ASN A 202 -4.69 7.87 -14.81
N LEU A 203 -5.63 7.26 -14.05
CA LEU A 203 -5.72 5.81 -13.88
C LEU A 203 -5.80 5.07 -15.21
N ASN A 204 -6.76 5.43 -16.07
CA ASN A 204 -7.00 4.72 -17.32
C ASN A 204 -5.88 4.95 -18.35
N ASP A 205 -5.32 6.15 -18.43
CA ASP A 205 -4.20 6.46 -19.34
C ASP A 205 -2.95 5.66 -18.96
N ARG A 206 -2.66 5.61 -17.66
CA ARG A 206 -1.51 4.84 -17.15
C ARG A 206 -1.72 3.34 -17.29
N ALA A 207 -2.95 2.86 -17.07
CA ALA A 207 -3.29 1.46 -17.27
C ALA A 207 -3.18 1.04 -18.76
N ALA A 208 -3.63 1.90 -19.68
CA ALA A 208 -3.46 1.67 -21.11
C ALA A 208 -1.98 1.62 -21.52
N ALA A 209 -1.17 2.54 -20.99
CA ALA A 209 0.27 2.54 -21.23
C ALA A 209 0.95 1.28 -20.65
N PHE A 210 0.51 0.81 -19.48
CA PHE A 210 0.99 -0.43 -18.88
C PHE A 210 0.59 -1.67 -19.69
N ASP A 211 -0.65 -1.74 -20.13
CA ASP A 211 -1.16 -2.86 -20.94
C ASP A 211 -0.40 -2.99 -22.27
N ALA A 212 -0.05 -1.85 -22.88
CA ALA A 212 0.70 -1.78 -24.13
C ALA A 212 2.20 -2.09 -24.01
N LEU A 213 2.76 -2.26 -22.80
CA LEU A 213 4.17 -2.62 -22.65
C LEU A 213 4.48 -3.96 -23.32
N PRO A 214 5.57 -4.07 -24.08
CA PRO A 214 6.03 -5.34 -24.64
C PRO A 214 6.52 -6.28 -23.52
N ASP A 215 6.55 -7.58 -23.82
CA ASP A 215 7.26 -8.55 -23.00
C ASP A 215 8.77 -8.41 -23.29
N ASP A 216 9.48 -7.74 -22.41
CA ASP A 216 10.94 -7.55 -22.45
C ASP A 216 11.67 -8.52 -21.52
N GLY A 217 10.97 -9.50 -20.97
CA GLY A 217 11.49 -10.47 -20.01
C GLY A 217 11.42 -10.01 -18.56
N GLU A 218 11.21 -8.71 -18.30
CA GLU A 218 11.17 -8.15 -16.97
C GLU A 218 9.76 -8.21 -16.34
N LEU A 219 9.71 -8.40 -15.03
CA LEU A 219 8.46 -8.31 -14.28
C LEU A 219 8.04 -6.84 -14.15
N LYS A 220 6.77 -6.56 -14.47
CA LYS A 220 6.18 -5.22 -14.44
C LYS A 220 5.01 -5.16 -13.48
N TRP A 221 4.86 -4.05 -12.79
CA TRP A 221 3.82 -3.86 -11.79
C TRP A 221 3.07 -2.55 -11.99
N PHE A 222 1.75 -2.64 -12.11
CA PHE A 222 0.83 -1.51 -12.06
C PHE A 222 0.20 -1.43 -10.68
N CYS A 223 0.49 -0.36 -9.95
CA CYS A 223 -0.12 -0.08 -8.66
C CYS A 223 -0.69 1.33 -8.66
N PHE A 224 -2.00 1.49 -8.54
CA PHE A 224 -2.57 2.81 -8.37
C PHE A 224 -2.82 3.12 -6.89
N GLY A 225 -2.50 4.35 -6.50
CA GLY A 225 -2.63 4.85 -5.13
C GLY A 225 -3.59 6.03 -5.07
N VAL A 226 -4.62 5.94 -4.23
CA VAL A 226 -5.65 6.96 -4.05
C VAL A 226 -6.24 6.86 -2.65
N HIS A 227 -7.12 7.83 -2.30
CA HIS A 227 -8.10 7.64 -1.24
C HIS A 227 -9.45 7.32 -1.90
N SER A 228 -10.27 6.49 -1.29
CA SER A 228 -11.62 6.21 -1.80
C SER A 228 -12.46 7.48 -1.92
N HIS A 229 -12.20 8.48 -1.05
CA HIS A 229 -12.86 9.78 -1.11
C HIS A 229 -12.42 10.67 -2.29
N ASP A 230 -11.29 10.38 -2.95
CA ASP A 230 -10.88 11.11 -4.14
C ASP A 230 -11.88 10.90 -5.29
N PHE A 231 -12.40 9.68 -5.45
CA PHE A 231 -13.43 9.39 -6.46
C PHE A 231 -14.74 10.12 -6.18
N GLU A 232 -15.15 10.22 -4.90
CA GLU A 232 -16.36 10.93 -4.50
C GLU A 232 -16.20 12.44 -4.67
N ASN A 233 -15.12 13.01 -4.13
CA ASN A 233 -14.90 14.46 -4.12
C ASN A 233 -14.68 15.04 -5.52
N ASN A 234 -14.15 14.24 -6.45
CA ASN A 234 -13.95 14.63 -7.83
C ASN A 234 -15.06 14.15 -8.77
N ASN A 235 -16.11 13.50 -8.22
CA ASN A 235 -17.22 12.92 -8.97
C ASN A 235 -16.73 12.06 -10.16
N CYS A 236 -15.77 11.16 -9.91
CA CYS A 236 -15.09 10.38 -10.94
C CYS A 236 -15.06 8.87 -10.65
N TRP A 237 -16.13 8.31 -10.06
CA TRP A 237 -16.26 6.87 -9.88
C TRP A 237 -16.26 6.09 -11.20
N ASP A 238 -16.74 6.70 -12.28
CA ASP A 238 -16.72 6.18 -13.64
C ASP A 238 -15.29 5.88 -14.13
N VAL A 239 -14.29 6.62 -13.64
CA VAL A 239 -12.86 6.33 -13.92
C VAL A 239 -12.47 4.96 -13.36
N LEU A 240 -12.88 4.62 -12.13
CA LEU A 240 -12.62 3.31 -11.53
C LEU A 240 -13.44 2.21 -12.22
N GLU A 241 -14.71 2.46 -12.47
CA GLU A 241 -15.60 1.53 -13.17
C GLU A 241 -15.05 1.19 -14.58
N THR A 242 -14.57 2.19 -15.31
CA THR A 242 -13.91 2.03 -16.63
C THR A 242 -12.62 1.20 -16.49
N PHE A 243 -11.81 1.47 -15.48
CA PHE A 243 -10.60 0.68 -15.20
C PHE A 243 -10.94 -0.79 -14.97
N VAL A 244 -11.91 -1.06 -14.11
CA VAL A 244 -12.35 -2.45 -13.81
C VAL A 244 -12.91 -3.13 -15.05
N ALA A 245 -13.72 -2.44 -15.85
CA ALA A 245 -14.30 -2.99 -17.09
C ALA A 245 -13.22 -3.39 -18.11
N ASN A 246 -12.14 -2.61 -18.21
CA ASN A 246 -11.10 -2.83 -19.22
C ASN A 246 -9.98 -3.79 -18.75
N TYR A 247 -9.67 -3.78 -17.44
CA TYR A 247 -8.49 -4.44 -16.88
C TYR A 247 -8.82 -5.50 -15.82
N GLY A 248 -10.07 -5.64 -15.39
CA GLY A 248 -10.54 -6.71 -14.52
C GLY A 248 -10.77 -8.02 -15.27
N ASN A 249 -10.78 -9.15 -14.55
CA ASN A 249 -11.06 -10.50 -15.08
C ASN A 249 -10.16 -10.91 -16.28
N ARG A 250 -8.91 -10.46 -16.29
CA ARG A 250 -7.90 -10.81 -17.30
C ARG A 250 -6.73 -11.61 -16.68
N PRO A 251 -6.97 -12.77 -16.04
CA PRO A 251 -5.94 -13.50 -15.29
C PRO A 251 -4.82 -14.09 -16.18
N ASN A 252 -5.01 -14.14 -17.50
CA ASN A 252 -3.97 -14.55 -18.44
C ASN A 252 -3.01 -13.39 -18.80
N ASP A 253 -3.42 -12.17 -18.58
CA ASP A 253 -2.64 -10.96 -18.88
C ASP A 253 -2.03 -10.36 -17.62
N PHE A 254 -2.76 -10.44 -16.49
CA PHE A 254 -2.38 -9.81 -15.23
C PHE A 254 -2.48 -10.75 -14.03
N TRP A 255 -1.49 -10.72 -13.17
CA TRP A 255 -1.63 -11.24 -11.81
C TRP A 255 -2.18 -10.14 -10.90
N TYR A 256 -3.38 -10.35 -10.37
CA TYR A 256 -3.95 -9.45 -9.35
C TYR A 256 -3.41 -9.87 -7.99
N ALA A 257 -2.71 -8.96 -7.31
CA ALA A 257 -1.98 -9.28 -6.09
C ALA A 257 -1.98 -8.10 -5.12
N THR A 258 -1.82 -8.36 -3.84
CA THR A 258 -1.55 -7.32 -2.85
C THR A 258 -0.12 -6.81 -2.99
N VAL A 259 0.21 -5.67 -2.37
CA VAL A 259 1.59 -5.15 -2.34
C VAL A 259 2.52 -6.15 -1.66
N ARG A 260 2.06 -6.78 -0.58
CA ARG A 260 2.78 -7.85 0.12
C ARG A 260 3.08 -9.03 -0.80
N ASP A 261 2.09 -9.53 -1.53
CA ASP A 261 2.27 -10.67 -2.44
C ASP A 261 3.33 -10.39 -3.50
N ILE A 262 3.35 -9.17 -4.06
CA ILE A 262 4.34 -8.74 -5.06
C ILE A 262 5.75 -8.84 -4.48
N PHE A 263 5.99 -8.27 -3.30
CA PHE A 263 7.32 -8.26 -2.70
C PHE A 263 7.75 -9.64 -2.20
N GLU A 264 6.84 -10.42 -1.63
CA GLU A 264 7.12 -11.81 -1.25
C GLU A 264 7.44 -12.69 -2.47
N TYR A 265 6.80 -12.44 -3.60
CA TYR A 265 7.09 -13.14 -4.84
C TYR A 265 8.44 -12.72 -5.45
N GLU A 266 8.76 -11.42 -5.41
CA GLU A 266 10.07 -10.91 -5.81
C GLU A 266 11.20 -11.55 -4.97
N ASP A 267 11.01 -11.66 -3.65
CA ASP A 267 11.96 -12.35 -2.77
C ASP A 267 12.14 -13.82 -3.17
N ALA A 268 11.05 -14.50 -3.50
CA ALA A 268 11.08 -15.88 -3.93
C ALA A 268 11.86 -16.05 -5.25
N VAL A 269 11.63 -15.17 -6.23
CA VAL A 269 12.40 -15.13 -7.48
C VAL A 269 13.89 -14.82 -7.21
N ASN A 270 14.16 -13.89 -6.29
CA ASN A 270 15.53 -13.52 -5.95
C ASN A 270 16.28 -14.62 -5.20
N ALA A 271 15.59 -15.48 -4.45
CA ALA A 271 16.18 -16.63 -3.76
C ALA A 271 16.40 -17.85 -4.65
N ALA A 272 15.88 -17.85 -5.89
CA ALA A 272 16.07 -18.96 -6.82
C ALA A 272 17.50 -18.99 -7.37
N GLU A 273 18.03 -20.20 -7.53
CA GLU A 273 19.33 -20.46 -8.18
C GLU A 273 19.10 -21.03 -9.57
N ILE A 274 19.78 -20.49 -10.56
CA ILE A 274 19.75 -20.96 -11.95
C ILE A 274 21.13 -21.50 -12.29
N THR A 275 21.19 -22.78 -12.67
CA THR A 275 22.40 -23.44 -13.15
C THR A 275 22.24 -23.84 -14.61
N ASP A 276 23.28 -24.42 -15.24
CA ASP A 276 23.20 -24.91 -16.62
C ASP A 276 22.24 -26.11 -16.78
N THR A 277 21.88 -26.80 -15.70
CA THR A 277 21.10 -28.03 -15.71
C THR A 277 19.84 -27.99 -14.87
N ALA A 278 19.65 -26.94 -14.05
CA ALA A 278 18.51 -26.90 -13.13
C ALA A 278 18.15 -25.48 -12.66
N ILE A 279 16.90 -25.32 -12.27
CA ILE A 279 16.40 -24.19 -11.49
C ILE A 279 16.02 -24.69 -10.10
N VAL A 280 16.65 -24.15 -9.04
CA VAL A 280 16.40 -24.51 -7.66
C VAL A 280 15.53 -23.43 -7.00
N ASN A 281 14.36 -23.79 -6.55
CA ASN A 281 13.48 -22.92 -5.80
C ASN A 281 13.74 -23.07 -4.30
N ASN A 282 14.47 -22.13 -3.73
CA ASN A 282 14.79 -22.10 -2.29
C ASN A 282 13.71 -21.42 -1.42
N SER A 283 12.61 -20.93 -2.03
CA SER A 283 11.55 -20.19 -1.35
C SER A 283 10.39 -21.10 -0.90
N ASP A 284 9.46 -20.53 -0.12
CA ASP A 284 8.21 -21.18 0.29
C ASP A 284 7.05 -20.89 -0.69
N LYS A 285 7.31 -20.24 -1.83
CA LYS A 285 6.34 -19.93 -2.89
C LYS A 285 6.57 -20.83 -4.09
N THR A 286 5.52 -21.15 -4.85
CA THR A 286 5.68 -21.73 -6.19
C THR A 286 6.19 -20.66 -7.14
N LEU A 287 7.26 -20.93 -7.88
CA LEU A 287 7.77 -20.06 -8.94
C LEU A 287 7.20 -20.48 -10.29
N TYR A 288 6.97 -19.50 -11.14
CA TYR A 288 6.50 -19.68 -12.51
C TYR A 288 7.58 -19.19 -13.47
N ALA A 289 7.89 -19.97 -14.49
CA ALA A 289 8.91 -19.60 -15.47
C ALA A 289 8.52 -20.06 -16.88
N LYS A 290 9.13 -19.44 -17.89
CA LYS A 290 9.10 -19.87 -19.29
C LYS A 290 10.52 -20.23 -19.69
N VAL A 291 10.71 -21.48 -20.13
CA VAL A 291 11.99 -21.98 -20.67
C VAL A 291 11.76 -22.33 -22.13
N GLY A 292 12.18 -21.46 -23.04
CA GLY A 292 11.73 -21.51 -24.43
C GLY A 292 10.22 -21.32 -24.51
N GLU A 293 9.54 -22.25 -25.14
CA GLU A 293 8.06 -22.27 -25.25
C GLU A 293 7.36 -22.95 -24.08
N GLU A 294 8.12 -23.60 -23.19
CA GLU A 294 7.57 -24.37 -22.09
C GLU A 294 7.22 -23.48 -20.90
N LYS A 295 5.98 -23.60 -20.42
CA LYS A 295 5.49 -23.00 -19.19
C LYS A 295 5.67 -23.98 -18.03
N ILE A 296 6.54 -23.65 -17.09
CA ILE A 296 6.84 -24.51 -15.94
C ILE A 296 6.40 -23.85 -14.63
N SER A 297 6.01 -24.67 -13.67
CA SER A 297 5.81 -24.27 -12.28
C SER A 297 6.76 -25.08 -11.40
N ILE A 298 7.50 -24.40 -10.55
CA ILE A 298 8.52 -24.97 -9.68
C ILE A 298 7.99 -24.87 -8.24
N PRO A 299 7.52 -25.96 -7.63
CA PRO A 299 6.98 -25.93 -6.27
C PRO A 299 7.99 -25.38 -5.27
N ALA A 300 7.48 -24.93 -4.12
CA ALA A 300 8.30 -24.51 -2.98
C ALA A 300 9.35 -25.58 -2.63
N LYS A 301 10.58 -25.18 -2.30
CA LYS A 301 11.66 -26.06 -1.86
C LYS A 301 11.94 -27.21 -2.82
N SER A 302 11.83 -26.99 -4.13
CA SER A 302 12.03 -28.02 -5.15
C SER A 302 13.03 -27.62 -6.23
N THR A 303 13.43 -28.59 -7.05
CA THR A 303 14.34 -28.38 -8.18
C THR A 303 13.65 -28.83 -9.46
N TYR A 304 13.76 -28.03 -10.50
CA TYR A 304 13.37 -28.38 -11.86
C TYR A 304 14.62 -28.61 -12.71
N ALA A 305 14.75 -29.78 -13.32
CA ALA A 305 15.83 -30.09 -14.26
C ALA A 305 15.54 -29.48 -15.64
N ILE A 306 16.53 -28.82 -16.25
CA ILE A 306 16.45 -28.17 -17.55
C ILE A 306 16.89 -29.14 -18.64
#